data_f6d658595608a49a24b1d340ece96fb8
#
_entry.id   f6d658595608a49a24b1d340ece96fb8
#
_cell.length_a   1.000
_cell.length_b   1.000
_cell.length_c   1.000
_cell.angle_alpha   90.00
_cell.angle_beta   90.00
_cell.angle_gamma   90.00
#
_symmetry.space_group_name_H-M   'P 1'
#
loop_
_entity.id
_entity.type
_entity.pdbx_description
1 polymer ?
#
loop_
_entity_poly.entity_id
_entity_poly.type
_entity_poly.pdbx_seq_one_letter_code
_entity_poly.pdbx_strand_id
1 'polypeptide(L)'
;MSKRRKITIAVITVIVLLGVLRLIPNRSFDIDTKELLEYCRSKGLSDEYCILVDFSKPQGINRFAIYSFKDNKVIAKSLCAQGRGRENNIFCRKFSNKIGSNYSSLGHYRVGRLRPMSHPILWFFNDGYEVHGLDSTNSNAYKRAILIHNGNACFETYPLPCIPASQGCFAVSTAMMRKIAEIKKLTNKPLLLYAYR
;
A
#
# COMPACT_ATOMS: atom_id res chain seq x y z
N MET A 1 0.79 29.48 -33.91
CA MET A 1 1.46 28.19 -33.67
C MET A 1 0.54 27.06 -34.17
N SER A 2 1.02 26.20 -35.05
CA SER A 2 0.20 25.14 -35.65
C SER A 2 -0.27 24.12 -34.57
N LYS A 3 -1.41 23.46 -34.82
CA LYS A 3 -1.97 22.42 -33.91
C LYS A 3 -0.95 21.30 -33.61
N ARG A 4 -0.18 20.90 -34.64
CA ARG A 4 0.91 19.89 -34.48
C ARG A 4 1.98 20.36 -33.49
N ARG A 5 2.43 21.62 -33.59
CA ARG A 5 3.47 22.18 -32.70
C ARG A 5 2.99 22.27 -31.26
N LYS A 6 1.70 22.56 -31.00
CA LYS A 6 1.10 22.55 -29.66
C LYS A 6 1.11 21.12 -29.07
N ILE A 7 0.73 20.12 -29.89
CA ILE A 7 0.73 18.70 -29.45
C ILE A 7 2.15 18.23 -29.12
N THR A 8 3.12 18.55 -29.99
CA THR A 8 4.53 18.17 -29.75
C THR A 8 5.07 18.76 -28.45
N ILE A 9 4.80 20.05 -28.20
CA ILE A 9 5.22 20.71 -26.95
C ILE A 9 4.56 20.05 -25.76
N ALA A 10 3.25 19.76 -25.80
CA ALA A 10 2.55 19.10 -24.72
C ALA A 10 3.14 17.71 -24.41
N VAL A 11 3.45 16.91 -25.44
CA VAL A 11 4.07 15.59 -25.28
C VAL A 11 5.46 15.71 -24.65
N ILE A 12 6.30 16.63 -25.14
CA ILE A 12 7.64 16.87 -24.57
C ILE A 12 7.53 17.30 -23.11
N THR A 13 6.61 18.22 -22.79
CA THR A 13 6.39 18.70 -21.42
C THR A 13 5.99 17.55 -20.50
N VAL A 14 5.09 16.65 -20.94
CA VAL A 14 4.71 15.46 -20.18
C VAL A 14 5.90 14.51 -19.96
N ILE A 15 6.70 14.26 -20.99
CA ILE A 15 7.90 13.41 -20.88
C ILE A 15 8.92 14.00 -19.89
N VAL A 16 9.16 15.31 -19.97
CA VAL A 16 10.07 16.03 -19.05
C VAL A 16 9.52 15.97 -17.63
N LEU A 17 8.22 16.20 -17.43
CA LEU A 17 7.58 16.12 -16.11
C LEU A 17 7.70 14.73 -15.50
N LEU A 18 7.47 13.69 -16.31
CA LEU A 18 7.65 12.29 -15.89
C LEU A 18 9.11 11.97 -15.55
N GLY A 19 10.06 12.55 -16.29
CA GLY A 19 11.50 12.45 -16.01
C GLY A 19 11.87 13.12 -14.68
N VAL A 20 11.38 14.33 -14.44
CA VAL A 20 11.61 15.08 -13.19
C VAL A 20 10.99 14.33 -11.98
N LEU A 21 9.81 13.74 -12.16
CA LEU A 21 9.18 12.93 -11.10
C LEU A 21 10.05 11.72 -10.69
N ARG A 22 10.85 11.17 -11.62
CA ARG A 22 11.81 10.10 -11.31
C ARG A 22 13.00 10.57 -10.47
N LEU A 23 13.33 11.85 -10.52
CA LEU A 23 14.41 12.44 -9.73
C LEU A 23 13.97 12.79 -8.29
N ILE A 24 12.67 12.74 -7.98
CA ILE A 24 12.18 12.93 -6.62
C ILE A 24 12.72 11.78 -5.76
N PRO A 25 13.55 12.06 -4.74
CA PRO A 25 14.09 11.02 -3.88
C PRO A 25 12.95 10.21 -3.27
N ASN A 26 13.06 8.91 -3.38
CA ASN A 26 12.13 7.98 -2.75
C ASN A 26 12.34 8.12 -1.23
N ARG A 27 11.57 9.03 -0.60
CA ARG A 27 11.72 9.37 0.82
C ARG A 27 11.79 8.10 1.66
N SER A 28 12.69 8.09 2.65
CA SER A 28 12.78 7.02 3.65
C SER A 28 11.42 6.81 4.33
N PHE A 29 11.19 5.62 4.83
CA PHE A 29 10.08 5.37 5.75
C PHE A 29 10.55 5.88 7.12
N ASP A 30 9.97 7.01 7.54
CA ASP A 30 10.31 7.66 8.81
C ASP A 30 9.45 7.05 9.91
N ILE A 31 10.06 6.14 10.67
CA ILE A 31 9.40 5.39 11.74
C ILE A 31 10.41 4.94 12.77
N ASP A 32 10.03 4.94 14.04
CA ASP A 32 10.82 4.30 15.09
C ASP A 32 10.69 2.79 14.98
N THR A 33 11.73 2.19 14.40
CA THR A 33 11.78 0.74 14.15
C THR A 33 12.00 -0.06 15.43
N LYS A 34 12.56 0.54 16.49
CA LYS A 34 12.74 -0.11 17.80
C LYS A 34 11.40 -0.24 18.51
N GLU A 35 10.64 0.85 18.60
CA GLU A 35 9.30 0.83 19.17
C GLU A 35 8.40 -0.15 18.41
N LEU A 36 8.48 -0.17 17.08
CA LEU A 36 7.70 -1.09 16.25
C LEU A 36 8.08 -2.56 16.48
N LEU A 37 9.36 -2.86 16.68
CA LEU A 37 9.84 -4.20 17.00
C LEU A 37 9.33 -4.66 18.38
N GLU A 38 9.36 -3.79 19.39
CA GLU A 38 8.82 -4.06 20.72
C GLU A 38 7.31 -4.31 20.65
N TYR A 39 6.58 -3.48 19.87
CA TYR A 39 5.16 -3.71 19.60
C TYR A 39 4.92 -5.09 18.98
N CYS A 40 5.68 -5.48 17.95
CA CYS A 40 5.57 -6.79 17.33
C CYS A 40 5.74 -7.92 18.37
N ARG A 41 6.77 -7.84 19.20
CA ARG A 41 7.05 -8.81 20.26
C ARG A 41 5.92 -8.90 21.28
N SER A 42 5.41 -7.76 21.75
CA SER A 42 4.33 -7.67 22.72
C SER A 42 3.00 -8.27 22.22
N LYS A 43 2.78 -8.26 20.89
CA LYS A 43 1.57 -8.78 20.25
C LYS A 43 1.74 -10.18 19.64
N GLY A 44 2.90 -10.83 19.82
CA GLY A 44 3.16 -12.15 19.23
C GLY A 44 3.23 -12.12 17.70
N LEU A 45 3.60 -10.98 17.11
CA LEU A 45 3.80 -10.80 15.68
C LEU A 45 5.26 -11.09 15.30
N SER A 46 5.53 -11.17 13.99
CA SER A 46 6.89 -11.39 13.50
C SER A 46 7.84 -10.29 13.95
N ASP A 47 8.94 -10.68 14.55
CA ASP A 47 10.08 -9.85 14.92
C ASP A 47 11.22 -9.88 13.90
N GLU A 48 10.96 -10.52 12.75
CA GLU A 48 11.89 -10.57 11.61
C GLU A 48 11.51 -9.56 10.52
N TYR A 49 10.21 -9.45 10.21
CA TYR A 49 9.70 -8.61 9.13
C TYR A 49 8.39 -7.93 9.51
N CYS A 50 8.19 -6.73 8.98
CA CYS A 50 6.89 -6.05 9.01
C CYS A 50 6.59 -5.36 7.67
N ILE A 51 5.35 -4.95 7.51
CA ILE A 51 4.87 -4.16 6.37
C ILE A 51 4.59 -2.74 6.84
N LEU A 52 5.12 -1.77 6.13
CA LEU A 52 4.93 -0.34 6.38
C LEU A 52 4.10 0.27 5.26
N VAL A 53 3.09 1.05 5.60
CA VAL A 53 2.28 1.81 4.64
C VAL A 53 2.25 3.27 5.06
N ASP A 54 3.08 4.07 4.41
CA ASP A 54 3.24 5.49 4.69
C ASP A 54 2.30 6.33 3.82
N PHE A 55 1.15 6.65 4.37
CA PHE A 55 0.15 7.49 3.71
C PHE A 55 0.46 9.01 3.80
N SER A 56 1.54 9.43 4.43
CA SER A 56 2.05 10.81 4.29
C SER A 56 2.57 11.04 2.87
N LYS A 57 3.07 9.99 2.23
CA LYS A 57 3.56 10.03 0.86
C LYS A 57 2.41 10.15 -0.14
N PRO A 58 2.57 11.00 -1.19
CA PRO A 58 1.56 11.10 -2.24
C PRO A 58 1.43 9.80 -3.03
N GLN A 59 0.31 9.69 -3.75
CA GLN A 59 0.14 8.62 -4.72
C GLN A 59 1.15 8.76 -5.85
N GLY A 60 1.57 7.64 -6.44
CA GLY A 60 2.62 7.64 -7.45
C GLY A 60 4.04 7.57 -6.89
N ILE A 61 4.19 7.56 -5.56
CA ILE A 61 5.46 7.29 -4.86
C ILE A 61 5.33 5.97 -4.11
N ASN A 62 6.43 5.21 -4.00
CA ASN A 62 6.44 3.99 -3.21
C ASN A 62 6.15 4.32 -1.74
N ARG A 63 4.98 3.91 -1.27
CA ARG A 63 4.50 4.13 0.09
C ARG A 63 4.09 2.86 0.83
N PHE A 64 4.31 1.70 0.19
CA PHE A 64 4.19 0.38 0.78
C PHE A 64 5.57 -0.26 0.77
N ALA A 65 6.02 -0.83 1.89
CA ALA A 65 7.33 -1.44 2.01
C ALA A 65 7.29 -2.68 2.88
N ILE A 66 8.21 -3.61 2.63
CA ILE A 66 8.59 -4.68 3.55
C ILE A 66 9.88 -4.26 4.21
N TYR A 67 9.90 -4.25 5.53
CA TYR A 67 11.05 -3.94 6.36
C TYR A 67 11.58 -5.21 7.04
N SER A 68 12.88 -5.39 7.01
CA SER A 68 13.59 -6.44 7.76
C SER A 68 14.18 -5.85 9.04
N PHE A 69 13.72 -6.33 10.19
CA PHE A 69 14.29 -5.92 11.48
C PHE A 69 15.73 -6.43 11.65
N LYS A 70 16.01 -7.64 11.16
CA LYS A 70 17.35 -8.22 11.19
C LYS A 70 18.38 -7.38 10.43
N ASP A 71 18.03 -6.97 9.21
CA ASP A 71 18.93 -6.21 8.33
C ASP A 71 18.83 -4.69 8.56
N ASN A 72 17.89 -4.25 9.42
CA ASN A 72 17.58 -2.85 9.71
C ASN A 72 17.37 -2.01 8.43
N LYS A 73 16.62 -2.56 7.46
CA LYS A 73 16.40 -1.90 6.16
C LYS A 73 15.09 -2.31 5.49
N VAL A 74 14.63 -1.45 4.59
CA VAL A 74 13.57 -1.78 3.64
C VAL A 74 14.13 -2.72 2.57
N ILE A 75 13.52 -3.89 2.40
CA ILE A 75 13.95 -4.93 1.44
C ILE A 75 13.08 -4.97 0.18
N ALA A 76 11.88 -4.37 0.20
CA ALA A 76 11.01 -4.23 -0.97
C ALA A 76 10.13 -3.00 -0.83
N LYS A 77 9.81 -2.36 -1.96
CA LYS A 77 8.92 -1.18 -2.02
C LYS A 77 7.92 -1.34 -3.15
N SER A 78 6.72 -0.76 -2.98
CA SER A 78 5.68 -0.74 -4.01
C SER A 78 4.85 0.52 -3.91
N LEU A 79 4.20 0.87 -5.01
CA LEU A 79 3.03 1.72 -4.97
C LEU A 79 1.94 1.04 -4.14
N CYS A 80 1.02 1.84 -3.60
CA CYS A 80 -0.13 1.33 -2.88
C CYS A 80 -1.34 2.23 -3.15
N ALA A 81 -2.41 1.67 -3.69
CA ALA A 81 -3.68 2.37 -3.76
C ALA A 81 -4.36 2.38 -2.40
N GLN A 82 -5.16 3.40 -2.17
CA GLN A 82 -6.00 3.56 -0.98
C GLN A 82 -7.48 3.50 -1.34
N GLY A 83 -8.32 3.48 -0.31
CA GLY A 83 -9.76 3.51 -0.48
C GLY A 83 -10.26 4.75 -1.23
N ARG A 84 -11.25 4.53 -2.12
CA ARG A 84 -11.88 5.56 -2.97
C ARG A 84 -12.95 6.39 -2.25
N GLY A 85 -12.94 6.45 -0.93
CA GLY A 85 -13.96 7.21 -0.18
C GLY A 85 -14.30 8.55 -0.87
N ARG A 86 -15.53 9.01 -0.73
CA ARG A 86 -16.14 10.09 -1.52
C ARG A 86 -15.24 11.33 -1.72
N GLU A 87 -14.41 11.65 -0.72
CA GLU A 87 -13.55 12.84 -0.74
C GLU A 87 -12.10 12.52 -1.11
N ASN A 88 -11.77 11.23 -1.35
CA ASN A 88 -10.42 10.84 -1.69
C ASN A 88 -10.14 11.05 -3.17
N ASN A 89 -9.00 11.69 -3.44
CA ASN A 89 -8.42 11.86 -4.76
C ASN A 89 -6.89 11.81 -4.66
N ILE A 90 -6.18 12.16 -5.71
CA ILE A 90 -4.70 12.13 -5.73
C ILE A 90 -4.06 13.13 -4.74
N PHE A 91 -4.78 14.19 -4.34
CA PHE A 91 -4.30 15.24 -3.45
C PHE A 91 -4.88 15.11 -2.03
N CYS A 92 -6.13 14.66 -1.89
CA CYS A 92 -6.81 14.52 -0.61
C CYS A 92 -6.86 13.07 -0.16
N ARG A 93 -6.44 12.83 1.09
CA ARG A 93 -6.41 11.51 1.71
C ARG A 93 -7.10 11.57 3.06
N LYS A 94 -8.33 11.08 3.10
CA LYS A 94 -9.08 10.87 4.34
C LYS A 94 -9.11 9.40 4.69
N PHE A 95 -9.20 9.10 5.96
CA PHE A 95 -9.21 7.76 6.54
C PHE A 95 -10.42 7.58 7.43
N SER A 96 -10.96 6.38 7.50
CA SER A 96 -12.13 6.10 8.33
C SER A 96 -12.24 4.59 8.63
N ASN A 97 -12.64 4.28 9.86
CA ASN A 97 -12.98 2.92 10.28
C ASN A 97 -14.47 2.58 10.10
N LYS A 98 -15.30 3.55 9.64
CA LYS A 98 -16.74 3.37 9.46
C LYS A 98 -17.02 2.35 8.35
N ILE A 99 -17.92 1.39 8.64
CA ILE A 99 -18.40 0.41 7.67
C ILE A 99 -19.10 1.14 6.52
N GLY A 100 -18.83 0.72 5.27
CA GLY A 100 -19.40 1.32 4.06
C GLY A 100 -18.75 2.64 3.63
N SER A 101 -17.77 3.18 4.37
CA SER A 101 -17.13 4.46 4.06
C SER A 101 -16.25 4.44 2.81
N ASN A 102 -15.79 3.26 2.37
CA ASN A 102 -14.81 3.06 1.30
C ASN A 102 -13.45 3.76 1.52
N TYR A 103 -13.16 4.25 2.71
CA TYR A 103 -11.85 4.79 3.09
C TYR A 103 -10.95 3.67 3.62
N SER A 104 -9.63 3.78 3.41
CA SER A 104 -8.67 3.01 4.22
C SER A 104 -8.70 3.51 5.67
N SER A 105 -8.25 2.71 6.62
CA SER A 105 -8.02 3.10 8.00
C SER A 105 -6.53 3.10 8.34
N LEU A 106 -6.13 3.88 9.33
CA LEU A 106 -4.76 3.91 9.85
C LEU A 106 -4.63 2.98 11.05
N GLY A 107 -3.40 2.65 11.41
CA GLY A 107 -3.06 1.89 12.60
C GLY A 107 -2.37 0.57 12.31
N HIS A 108 -2.27 -0.28 13.34
CA HIS A 108 -1.62 -1.57 13.30
C HIS A 108 -2.60 -2.67 12.88
N TYR A 109 -2.14 -3.59 12.04
CA TYR A 109 -2.92 -4.73 11.57
C TYR A 109 -2.10 -6.01 11.68
N ARG A 110 -2.75 -7.08 12.06
CA ARG A 110 -2.22 -8.43 11.89
C ARG A 110 -2.58 -8.94 10.50
N VAL A 111 -1.58 -9.33 9.71
CA VAL A 111 -1.78 -9.95 8.40
C VAL A 111 -2.20 -11.40 8.58
N GLY A 112 -3.40 -11.73 8.13
CA GLY A 112 -4.02 -13.04 8.28
C GLY A 112 -3.69 -14.01 7.15
N ARG A 113 -4.65 -14.90 6.86
CA ARG A 113 -4.55 -15.92 5.82
C ARG A 113 -4.77 -15.35 4.43
N LEU A 114 -4.31 -16.07 3.42
CA LEU A 114 -4.67 -15.83 2.04
C LEU A 114 -6.13 -16.21 1.82
N ARG A 115 -6.90 -15.32 1.24
CA ARG A 115 -8.31 -15.50 0.94
C ARG A 115 -8.52 -15.42 -0.57
N PRO A 116 -9.16 -16.42 -1.19
CA PRO A 116 -9.54 -16.33 -2.58
C PRO A 116 -10.48 -15.14 -2.81
N MET A 117 -10.19 -14.34 -3.82
CA MET A 117 -11.05 -13.25 -4.27
C MET A 117 -11.72 -13.68 -5.57
N SER A 118 -12.95 -14.16 -5.48
CA SER A 118 -13.77 -14.40 -6.67
C SER A 118 -14.48 -13.09 -7.06
N HIS A 119 -14.07 -12.46 -8.15
CA HIS A 119 -14.84 -11.40 -8.76
C HIS A 119 -15.30 -11.85 -10.16
N PRO A 120 -16.60 -11.97 -10.42
CA PRO A 120 -17.11 -12.60 -11.64
C PRO A 120 -16.74 -11.84 -12.93
N ILE A 121 -16.40 -10.56 -12.85
CA ILE A 121 -16.08 -9.71 -14.01
C ILE A 121 -14.58 -9.39 -14.09
N LEU A 122 -13.86 -9.45 -12.96
CA LEU A 122 -12.48 -8.99 -12.85
C LEU A 122 -11.55 -10.17 -12.53
N TRP A 123 -11.40 -11.08 -13.48
CA TRP A 123 -10.56 -12.29 -13.43
C TRP A 123 -9.08 -12.07 -13.06
N PHE A 124 -8.64 -10.81 -13.03
CA PHE A 124 -7.29 -10.41 -12.63
C PHE A 124 -7.16 -10.03 -11.13
N PHE A 125 -8.24 -10.05 -10.36
CA PHE A 125 -8.17 -9.99 -8.90
C PHE A 125 -7.94 -11.42 -8.39
N ASN A 126 -6.69 -11.72 -8.15
CA ASN A 126 -6.27 -12.95 -7.50
C ASN A 126 -6.40 -12.78 -5.97
N ASP A 127 -6.02 -13.80 -5.24
CA ASP A 127 -6.08 -13.88 -3.79
C ASP A 127 -5.59 -12.62 -3.05
N GLY A 128 -6.17 -12.35 -1.89
CA GLY A 128 -5.77 -11.27 -1.00
C GLY A 128 -5.50 -11.75 0.42
N TYR A 129 -4.54 -11.13 1.11
CA TYR A 129 -4.31 -11.38 2.53
C TYR A 129 -5.32 -10.62 3.37
N GLU A 130 -6.03 -11.31 4.26
CA GLU A 130 -6.86 -10.69 5.29
C GLU A 130 -6.01 -9.80 6.18
N VAL A 131 -6.59 -8.71 6.67
CA VAL A 131 -5.98 -7.89 7.71
C VAL A 131 -6.95 -7.67 8.87
N HIS A 132 -6.46 -7.88 10.07
CA HIS A 132 -7.23 -7.70 11.30
C HIS A 132 -6.71 -6.47 12.02
N GLY A 133 -7.55 -5.46 12.20
CA GLY A 133 -7.19 -4.23 12.91
C GLY A 133 -6.92 -4.51 14.38
N LEU A 134 -5.84 -3.95 14.90
CA LEU A 134 -5.39 -4.08 16.29
C LEU A 134 -5.66 -2.81 17.11
N ASP A 135 -6.09 -1.72 16.45
CA ASP A 135 -6.37 -0.43 17.06
C ASP A 135 -7.85 -0.06 16.90
N SER A 136 -8.34 0.87 17.72
CA SER A 136 -9.70 1.42 17.60
C SER A 136 -9.94 2.09 16.24
N THR A 137 -8.91 2.67 15.66
CA THR A 137 -8.93 3.36 14.35
C THR A 137 -9.15 2.42 13.17
N ASN A 138 -8.98 1.11 13.34
CA ASN A 138 -9.11 0.09 12.29
C ASN A 138 -9.83 -1.20 12.74
N SER A 139 -10.44 -1.22 13.91
CA SER A 139 -11.10 -2.41 14.51
C SER A 139 -12.14 -3.06 13.60
N ASN A 140 -12.73 -2.32 12.66
CA ASN A 140 -13.70 -2.84 11.71
C ASN A 140 -13.06 -3.42 10.42
N ALA A 141 -11.73 -3.46 10.31
CA ALA A 141 -11.06 -3.86 9.09
C ALA A 141 -11.52 -5.24 8.57
N TYR A 142 -11.60 -6.24 9.45
CA TYR A 142 -12.07 -7.58 9.07
C TYR A 142 -13.54 -7.59 8.64
N LYS A 143 -14.43 -6.92 9.39
CA LYS A 143 -15.86 -6.78 9.04
C LYS A 143 -16.07 -6.06 7.71
N ARG A 144 -15.18 -5.14 7.38
CA ARG A 144 -15.17 -4.37 6.13
C ARG A 144 -14.50 -5.12 4.98
N ALA A 145 -14.05 -6.36 5.19
CA ALA A 145 -13.30 -7.17 4.22
C ALA A 145 -12.08 -6.42 3.63
N ILE A 146 -11.34 -5.69 4.47
CA ILE A 146 -10.11 -5.02 4.05
C ILE A 146 -9.03 -6.08 3.84
N LEU A 147 -8.37 -6.01 2.69
CA LEU A 147 -7.34 -6.97 2.27
C LEU A 147 -6.08 -6.23 1.80
N ILE A 148 -4.95 -6.97 1.77
CA ILE A 148 -3.82 -6.63 0.90
C ILE A 148 -3.99 -7.49 -0.35
N HIS A 149 -4.10 -6.87 -1.52
CA HIS A 149 -4.29 -7.59 -2.77
C HIS A 149 -3.59 -6.90 -3.94
N ASN A 150 -3.36 -7.64 -5.03
CA ASN A 150 -2.94 -6.99 -6.26
C ASN A 150 -4.10 -6.21 -6.87
N GLY A 151 -3.78 -5.17 -7.62
CA GLY A 151 -4.78 -4.36 -8.30
C GLY A 151 -4.20 -3.70 -9.54
N ASN A 152 -4.99 -3.63 -10.60
CA ASN A 152 -4.59 -3.01 -11.87
C ASN A 152 -4.26 -1.52 -11.75
N ALA A 153 -4.70 -0.89 -10.67
CA ALA A 153 -4.38 0.51 -10.38
C ALA A 153 -2.96 0.71 -9.82
N CYS A 154 -2.26 -0.40 -9.47
CA CYS A 154 -0.92 -0.35 -8.94
C CYS A 154 0.06 -0.98 -9.93
N PHE A 155 0.62 -0.14 -10.77
CA PHE A 155 1.67 -0.56 -11.69
C PHE A 155 2.97 -0.87 -10.93
N GLU A 156 3.76 -1.79 -11.43
CA GLU A 156 5.06 -2.14 -10.85
C GLU A 156 6.09 -1.04 -11.10
N THR A 157 5.85 -0.21 -12.10
CA THR A 157 6.77 0.83 -12.55
C THR A 157 6.36 2.20 -12.01
N TYR A 158 7.21 2.78 -11.19
CA TYR A 158 7.22 4.19 -10.84
C TYR A 158 7.48 5.01 -12.12
N PRO A 159 6.80 6.17 -12.39
CA PRO A 159 6.06 7.01 -11.46
C PRO A 159 4.55 7.15 -11.76
N LEU A 160 3.89 6.13 -12.24
CA LEU A 160 2.46 6.26 -12.53
C LEU A 160 1.64 6.30 -11.22
N PRO A 161 0.77 7.31 -11.04
CA PRO A 161 -0.02 7.41 -9.84
C PRO A 161 -1.00 6.24 -9.73
N CYS A 162 -1.02 5.57 -8.58
CA CYS A 162 -2.12 4.69 -8.22
C CYS A 162 -3.39 5.52 -8.04
N ILE A 163 -4.38 5.30 -8.87
CA ILE A 163 -5.68 5.92 -8.70
C ILE A 163 -6.37 5.27 -7.48
N PRO A 164 -7.01 6.05 -6.58
CA PRO A 164 -7.81 5.47 -5.51
C PRO A 164 -8.90 4.59 -6.11
N ALA A 165 -8.73 3.28 -6.00
CA ALA A 165 -9.60 2.33 -6.69
C ALA A 165 -10.17 1.26 -5.76
N SER A 166 -9.68 1.15 -4.50
CA SER A 166 -10.17 0.15 -3.55
C SER A 166 -11.36 0.66 -2.73
N GLN A 167 -12.04 -0.24 -2.07
CA GLN A 167 -13.07 0.08 -1.06
C GLN A 167 -12.47 0.12 0.36
N GLY A 168 -11.19 0.48 0.45
CA GLY A 168 -10.44 0.59 1.70
C GLY A 168 -9.22 -0.34 1.77
N CYS A 169 -9.11 -1.30 0.86
CA CYS A 169 -8.01 -2.26 0.79
C CYS A 169 -6.67 -1.60 0.44
N PHE A 170 -5.59 -2.31 0.77
CA PHE A 170 -4.23 -1.98 0.39
C PHE A 170 -3.93 -2.68 -0.95
N ALA A 171 -4.20 -2.00 -2.07
CA ALA A 171 -3.91 -2.56 -3.38
C ALA A 171 -2.47 -2.27 -3.77
N VAL A 172 -1.70 -3.30 -4.08
CA VAL A 172 -0.26 -3.26 -4.39
C VAL A 172 0.04 -3.95 -5.72
N SER A 173 1.28 -3.93 -6.17
CA SER A 173 1.69 -4.64 -7.38
C SER A 173 1.70 -6.17 -7.18
N THR A 174 1.60 -6.92 -8.27
CA THR A 174 1.71 -8.38 -8.25
C THR A 174 3.07 -8.85 -7.73
N ALA A 175 4.15 -8.14 -8.07
CA ALA A 175 5.49 -8.43 -7.54
C ALA A 175 5.53 -8.28 -6.01
N MET A 176 4.90 -7.25 -5.46
CA MET A 176 4.81 -7.07 -4.00
C MET A 176 4.01 -8.19 -3.35
N MET A 177 2.90 -8.64 -3.94
CA MET A 177 2.14 -9.79 -3.42
C MET A 177 2.98 -11.07 -3.37
N ARG A 178 3.77 -11.34 -4.42
CA ARG A 178 4.72 -12.48 -4.43
C ARG A 178 5.74 -12.34 -3.30
N LYS A 179 6.28 -11.12 -3.09
CA LYS A 179 7.25 -10.87 -2.02
C LYS A 179 6.66 -11.07 -0.63
N ILE A 180 5.42 -10.65 -0.39
CA ILE A 180 4.70 -10.93 0.85
C ILE A 180 4.54 -12.45 1.05
N ALA A 181 4.18 -13.19 0.00
CA ALA A 181 4.03 -14.65 0.06
C ALA A 181 5.36 -15.35 0.42
N GLU A 182 6.49 -14.89 -0.15
CA GLU A 182 7.83 -15.39 0.20
C GLU A 182 8.15 -15.15 1.68
N ILE A 183 7.98 -13.91 2.15
CA ILE A 183 8.27 -13.54 3.54
C ILE A 183 7.36 -14.33 4.52
N LYS A 184 6.09 -14.51 4.20
CA LYS A 184 5.18 -15.31 5.05
C LYS A 184 5.55 -16.79 5.13
N LYS A 185 6.30 -17.33 4.18
CA LYS A 185 6.84 -18.70 4.25
C LYS A 185 8.10 -18.78 5.14
N LEU A 186 8.81 -17.67 5.30
CA LEU A 186 10.03 -17.61 6.10
C LEU A 186 9.77 -17.40 7.59
N THR A 187 8.61 -16.85 7.96
CA THR A 187 8.26 -16.57 9.35
C THR A 187 7.08 -17.42 9.83
N ASN A 188 7.18 -17.94 11.05
CA ASN A 188 6.11 -18.73 11.70
C ASN A 188 5.07 -17.83 12.41
N LYS A 189 5.36 -16.54 12.55
CA LYS A 189 4.50 -15.58 13.22
C LYS A 189 3.76 -14.71 12.19
N PRO A 190 2.56 -14.22 12.49
CA PRO A 190 1.86 -13.27 11.63
C PRO A 190 2.67 -11.99 11.43
N LEU A 191 2.66 -11.43 10.22
CA LEU A 191 3.29 -10.14 9.95
C LEU A 191 2.44 -8.99 10.54
N LEU A 192 3.10 -7.97 11.03
CA LEU A 192 2.50 -6.66 11.23
C LEU A 192 2.36 -5.94 9.89
N LEU A 193 1.24 -5.26 9.65
CA LEU A 193 1.13 -4.14 8.73
C LEU A 193 0.84 -2.89 9.55
N TYR A 194 1.68 -1.87 9.43
CA TYR A 194 1.47 -0.58 10.07
C TYR A 194 1.19 0.51 9.03
N ALA A 195 -0.04 1.04 9.04
CA ALA A 195 -0.50 2.10 8.17
C ALA A 195 -0.54 3.42 8.94
N TYR A 196 0.28 4.39 8.54
CA TYR A 196 0.46 5.66 9.23
C TYR A 196 0.49 6.86 8.27
N ARG A 197 0.50 8.06 8.85
CA ARG A 197 0.56 9.32 8.12
C ARG A 197 1.37 10.36 8.89
#